data_26d8cdb2019505ccf6ecd406d99f6527
#
_entry.id   26d8cdb2019505ccf6ecd406d99f6527
#
_cell.length_a   1.000
_cell.length_b   1.000
_cell.length_c   1.000
_cell.angle_alpha   90.00
_cell.angle_beta   90.00
_cell.angle_gamma   90.00
#
_symmetry.space_group_name_H-M   'P 1'
#
loop_
_entity.id
_entity.type
_entity.pdbx_description
1 polymer ?
#
loop_
_entity_poly.entity_id
_entity_poly.type
_entity_poly.pdbx_seq_one_letter_code
_entity_poly.pdbx_strand_id
1 'polypeptide(L)'
;MIKNSILILIGIMVTVVMIVSGCGGGEIVQAKSGDTVRVHYTLKLDDGTIFDSSSGGDPMQFTIGEGQLIPGFEQAVIGMKLGEEKTVKIPSAEAYGPYRDELVKVIDRTEFPADIEPQVGQQLELELEDGRQVLVLVTEISESAVTLDANHPLAGKDLTFDIQLVDII
;
A
#
# COMPACT_ATOMS: atom_id res chain seq x y z
N MET A 1 28.80 -89.82 1.73
CA MET A 1 29.48 -89.20 0.58
C MET A 1 28.61 -88.11 0.07
N ILE A 2 28.92 -86.88 0.42
CA ILE A 2 28.10 -85.71 0.23
C ILE A 2 28.70 -84.91 -0.92
N LYS A 3 27.95 -84.73 -1.99
CA LYS A 3 28.32 -83.86 -3.11
C LYS A 3 27.79 -82.47 -2.87
N ASN A 4 28.67 -81.49 -2.71
CA ASN A 4 28.35 -80.05 -2.66
C ASN A 4 28.12 -79.57 -4.07
N SER A 5 26.91 -79.07 -4.31
CA SER A 5 26.61 -78.30 -5.49
C SER A 5 26.57 -76.85 -5.08
N ILE A 6 27.53 -76.08 -5.55
CA ILE A 6 27.59 -74.64 -5.39
C ILE A 6 26.75 -74.03 -6.51
N LEU A 7 25.61 -73.41 -6.14
CA LEU A 7 24.81 -72.55 -7.04
C LEU A 7 25.39 -71.16 -7.01
N ILE A 8 25.93 -70.71 -8.14
CA ILE A 8 26.36 -69.33 -8.37
C ILE A 8 25.15 -68.61 -8.79
N LEU A 9 24.61 -67.76 -7.87
CA LEU A 9 23.59 -66.75 -8.17
C LEU A 9 24.26 -65.49 -8.76
N ILE A 10 24.13 -65.36 -10.08
CA ILE A 10 24.50 -64.09 -10.76
C ILE A 10 23.40 -63.07 -10.48
N GLY A 11 23.69 -62.22 -9.51
CA GLY A 11 22.81 -61.05 -9.24
C GLY A 11 22.98 -60.02 -10.34
N ILE A 12 21.95 -59.87 -11.16
CA ILE A 12 21.85 -58.71 -12.10
C ILE A 12 21.50 -57.50 -11.28
N MET A 13 22.50 -56.63 -11.06
CA MET A 13 22.33 -55.32 -10.44
C MET A 13 21.74 -54.38 -11.48
N VAL A 14 20.42 -54.25 -11.47
CA VAL A 14 19.72 -53.24 -12.25
C VAL A 14 19.97 -51.89 -11.58
N THR A 15 20.93 -51.13 -12.08
CA THR A 15 21.10 -49.71 -11.72
C THR A 15 19.95 -48.92 -12.30
N VAL A 16 18.96 -48.65 -11.47
CA VAL A 16 17.92 -47.63 -11.78
C VAL A 16 18.59 -46.27 -11.71
N VAL A 17 18.96 -45.75 -12.88
CA VAL A 17 19.33 -44.32 -13.03
C VAL A 17 18.06 -43.54 -12.88
N MET A 18 17.78 -43.01 -11.68
CA MET A 18 16.79 -41.94 -11.51
C MET A 18 17.31 -40.68 -12.23
N ILE A 19 16.79 -40.45 -13.42
CA ILE A 19 16.90 -39.16 -14.06
C ILE A 19 16.03 -38.21 -13.23
N VAL A 20 16.65 -37.51 -12.28
CA VAL A 20 16.07 -36.37 -11.63
C VAL A 20 15.98 -35.28 -12.72
N SER A 21 14.85 -35.23 -13.41
CA SER A 21 14.49 -34.05 -14.21
C SER A 21 14.46 -32.90 -13.24
N GLY A 22 15.57 -32.15 -13.15
CA GLY A 22 15.61 -30.87 -12.50
C GLY A 22 14.63 -29.92 -13.23
N CYS A 23 13.39 -29.83 -12.75
CA CYS A 23 12.61 -28.64 -12.95
C CYS A 23 13.48 -27.52 -12.40
N GLY A 24 13.99 -26.67 -13.27
CA GLY A 24 14.59 -25.39 -12.91
C GLY A 24 13.52 -24.55 -12.19
N GLY A 25 13.38 -24.76 -10.90
CA GLY A 25 12.67 -23.86 -10.03
C GLY A 25 13.51 -22.59 -9.96
N GLY A 26 13.22 -21.61 -10.82
CA GLY A 26 13.71 -20.26 -10.62
C GLY A 26 13.32 -19.88 -9.20
N GLU A 27 14.28 -19.42 -8.42
CA GLU A 27 14.03 -18.93 -7.06
C GLU A 27 12.94 -17.86 -7.18
N ILE A 28 11.80 -18.11 -6.55
CA ILE A 28 10.67 -17.15 -6.59
C ILE A 28 11.09 -16.01 -5.69
N VAL A 29 11.61 -14.95 -6.27
CA VAL A 29 11.96 -13.74 -5.54
C VAL A 29 10.66 -13.08 -5.06
N GLN A 30 10.56 -12.87 -3.76
CA GLN A 30 9.44 -12.21 -3.11
C GLN A 30 9.94 -10.94 -2.42
N ALA A 31 9.14 -9.89 -2.49
CA ALA A 31 9.43 -8.65 -1.80
C ALA A 31 9.43 -8.85 -0.27
N LYS A 32 10.42 -8.30 0.40
CA LYS A 32 10.58 -8.34 1.86
C LYS A 32 10.95 -6.97 2.42
N SER A 33 10.84 -6.82 3.73
CA SER A 33 11.26 -5.59 4.42
C SER A 33 12.72 -5.26 4.10
N GLY A 34 12.98 -3.99 3.78
CA GLY A 34 14.27 -3.46 3.36
C GLY A 34 14.52 -3.49 1.85
N ASP A 35 13.69 -4.19 1.08
CA ASP A 35 13.81 -4.13 -0.38
C ASP A 35 13.25 -2.81 -0.91
N THR A 36 13.90 -2.26 -1.93
CA THR A 36 13.34 -1.19 -2.74
C THR A 36 12.53 -1.81 -3.87
N VAL A 37 11.29 -1.39 -4.02
CA VAL A 37 10.36 -1.96 -5.00
C VAL A 37 9.76 -0.90 -5.90
N ARG A 38 9.28 -1.32 -7.06
CA ARG A 38 8.43 -0.51 -7.94
C ARG A 38 7.08 -1.18 -8.11
N VAL A 39 6.02 -0.41 -7.91
CA VAL A 39 4.65 -0.91 -8.01
C VAL A 39 3.78 0.02 -8.85
N HIS A 40 2.83 -0.55 -9.59
CA HIS A 40 1.65 0.18 -10.01
C HIS A 40 0.55 0.00 -8.97
N TYR A 41 -0.26 1.03 -8.78
CA TYR A 41 -1.42 0.96 -7.89
C TYR A 41 -2.61 1.72 -8.44
N THR A 42 -3.78 1.34 -7.97
CA THR A 42 -5.02 2.11 -8.08
C THR A 42 -5.72 2.13 -6.74
N LEU A 43 -5.92 3.33 -6.19
CA LEU A 43 -6.63 3.57 -4.94
C LEU A 43 -8.10 3.84 -5.22
N LYS A 44 -8.96 3.05 -4.59
CA LYS A 44 -10.42 3.19 -4.66
C LYS A 44 -11.02 3.44 -3.27
N LEU A 45 -12.05 4.25 -3.23
CA LEU A 45 -12.91 4.43 -2.06
C LEU A 45 -13.99 3.32 -2.01
N ASP A 46 -14.70 3.21 -0.89
CA ASP A 46 -15.75 2.18 -0.70
C ASP A 46 -16.92 2.31 -1.68
N ASP A 47 -17.16 3.49 -2.24
CA ASP A 47 -18.16 3.71 -3.29
C ASP A 47 -17.66 3.34 -4.70
N GLY A 48 -16.42 2.84 -4.82
CA GLY A 48 -15.78 2.48 -6.09
C GLY A 48 -15.12 3.65 -6.83
N THR A 49 -15.18 4.87 -6.29
CA THR A 49 -14.50 6.04 -6.87
C THR A 49 -12.99 5.83 -6.86
N ILE A 50 -12.35 5.99 -8.00
CA ILE A 50 -10.88 6.02 -8.08
C ILE A 50 -10.42 7.37 -7.55
N PHE A 51 -9.65 7.33 -6.47
CA PHE A 51 -9.09 8.52 -5.84
C PHE A 51 -7.73 8.89 -6.42
N ASP A 52 -6.89 7.86 -6.66
CA ASP A 52 -5.54 8.03 -7.20
C ASP A 52 -5.09 6.77 -7.94
N SER A 53 -4.18 6.91 -8.90
CA SER A 53 -3.64 5.79 -9.66
C SER A 53 -2.33 6.16 -10.33
N SER A 54 -1.37 5.23 -10.34
CA SER A 54 -0.15 5.31 -11.17
C SER A 54 -0.34 4.70 -12.57
N SER A 55 -1.56 4.25 -12.90
CA SER A 55 -1.85 3.62 -14.20
C SER A 55 -1.64 4.61 -15.36
N GLY A 56 -0.81 4.24 -16.32
CA GLY A 56 -0.47 5.09 -17.47
C GLY A 56 0.70 6.06 -17.24
N GLY A 57 1.30 6.07 -16.04
CA GLY A 57 2.52 6.78 -15.68
C GLY A 57 3.64 5.83 -15.27
N ASP A 58 4.67 6.38 -14.63
CA ASP A 58 5.76 5.59 -14.06
C ASP A 58 5.31 4.85 -12.80
N PRO A 59 5.81 3.63 -12.54
CA PRO A 59 5.54 2.91 -11.31
C PRO A 59 6.14 3.67 -10.11
N MET A 60 5.42 3.69 -9.01
CA MET A 60 5.86 4.28 -7.74
C MET A 60 6.98 3.44 -7.14
N GLN A 61 8.08 4.07 -6.75
CA GLN A 61 9.22 3.44 -6.10
C GLN A 61 9.27 3.81 -4.62
N PHE A 62 9.50 2.82 -3.75
CA PHE A 62 9.69 3.03 -2.32
C PHE A 62 10.47 1.86 -1.70
N THR A 63 10.98 2.06 -0.47
CA THR A 63 11.65 1.00 0.31
C THR A 63 10.73 0.51 1.41
N ILE A 64 10.47 -0.79 1.41
CA ILE A 64 9.53 -1.43 2.35
C ILE A 64 10.08 -1.34 3.78
N GLY A 65 9.29 -0.77 4.69
CA GLY A 65 9.62 -0.66 6.12
C GLY A 65 10.26 0.66 6.52
N GLU A 66 10.44 1.61 5.58
CA GLU A 66 10.94 2.96 5.91
C GLU A 66 9.82 3.94 6.32
N GLY A 67 8.55 3.50 6.27
CA GLY A 67 7.42 4.35 6.63
C GLY A 67 7.18 5.49 5.64
N GLN A 68 7.57 5.31 4.39
CA GLN A 68 7.35 6.28 3.31
C GLN A 68 5.88 6.31 2.88
N LEU A 69 5.18 5.19 3.08
CA LEU A 69 3.78 5.00 2.73
C LEU A 69 2.97 4.56 3.96
N ILE A 70 1.66 4.52 3.81
CA ILE A 70 0.77 4.03 4.87
C ILE A 70 1.13 2.58 5.25
N PRO A 71 1.11 2.22 6.55
CA PRO A 71 1.56 0.90 7.03
C PRO A 71 0.88 -0.27 6.34
N GLY A 72 -0.42 -0.20 6.12
CA GLY A 72 -1.18 -1.26 5.45
C GLY A 72 -0.73 -1.50 4.01
N PHE A 73 -0.29 -0.46 3.29
CA PHE A 73 0.22 -0.60 1.93
C PHE A 73 1.60 -1.30 1.91
N GLU A 74 2.54 -0.85 2.75
CA GLU A 74 3.85 -1.49 2.84
C GLU A 74 3.72 -2.97 3.24
N GLN A 75 2.85 -3.27 4.21
CA GLN A 75 2.57 -4.63 4.64
C GLN A 75 1.95 -5.49 3.53
N ALA A 76 1.11 -4.91 2.67
CA ALA A 76 0.47 -5.62 1.57
C ALA A 76 1.47 -6.08 0.50
N VAL A 77 2.55 -5.32 0.28
CA VAL A 77 3.58 -5.63 -0.72
C VAL A 77 4.53 -6.72 -0.25
N ILE A 78 4.71 -6.88 1.07
CA ILE A 78 5.55 -7.95 1.62
C ILE A 78 5.02 -9.33 1.16
N GLY A 79 5.93 -10.16 0.63
CA GLY A 79 5.63 -11.50 0.13
C GLY A 79 5.10 -11.55 -1.30
N MET A 80 4.82 -10.40 -1.93
CA MET A 80 4.43 -10.37 -3.35
C MET A 80 5.59 -10.81 -4.24
N LYS A 81 5.26 -11.51 -5.31
CA LYS A 81 6.20 -11.93 -6.36
C LYS A 81 6.27 -10.89 -7.46
N LEU A 82 7.37 -10.88 -8.16
CA LEU A 82 7.51 -10.04 -9.37
C LEU A 82 6.38 -10.34 -10.36
N GLY A 83 5.68 -9.29 -10.82
CA GLY A 83 4.53 -9.38 -11.72
C GLY A 83 3.21 -9.76 -11.04
N GLU A 84 3.19 -10.02 -9.73
CA GLU A 84 1.96 -10.35 -9.01
C GLU A 84 1.06 -9.13 -8.86
N GLU A 85 -0.24 -9.38 -9.01
CA GLU A 85 -1.30 -8.40 -8.73
C GLU A 85 -2.05 -8.80 -7.46
N LYS A 86 -2.38 -7.83 -6.63
CA LYS A 86 -3.06 -8.04 -5.37
C LYS A 86 -4.03 -6.91 -5.09
N THR A 87 -5.27 -7.25 -4.77
CA THR A 87 -6.25 -6.31 -4.24
C THR A 87 -6.27 -6.44 -2.72
N VAL A 88 -6.15 -5.32 -2.00
CA VAL A 88 -6.20 -5.28 -0.55
C VAL A 88 -7.08 -4.14 -0.08
N LYS A 89 -7.93 -4.42 0.92
CA LYS A 89 -8.66 -3.38 1.65
C LYS A 89 -7.88 -3.05 2.93
N ILE A 90 -7.48 -1.79 3.06
CA ILE A 90 -6.72 -1.26 4.19
C ILE A 90 -7.67 -0.45 5.06
N PRO A 91 -7.89 -0.84 6.32
CA PRO A 91 -8.72 -0.07 7.23
C PRO A 91 -8.10 1.29 7.54
N SER A 92 -8.92 2.27 7.84
CA SER A 92 -8.49 3.65 8.12
C SER A 92 -7.39 3.73 9.18
N ALA A 93 -7.41 2.85 10.20
CA ALA A 93 -6.41 2.80 11.26
C ALA A 93 -4.98 2.46 10.75
N GLU A 94 -4.87 1.72 9.65
CA GLU A 94 -3.60 1.34 9.00
C GLU A 94 -3.31 2.21 7.76
N ALA A 95 -4.16 3.23 7.52
CA ALA A 95 -4.04 4.19 6.44
C ALA A 95 -3.78 5.61 7.00
N TYR A 96 -4.74 6.51 6.89
CA TYR A 96 -4.61 7.90 7.33
C TYR A 96 -5.20 8.17 8.72
N GLY A 97 -5.56 7.12 9.44
CA GLY A 97 -6.14 7.20 10.78
C GLY A 97 -7.63 7.54 10.79
N PRO A 98 -8.23 7.59 11.99
CA PRO A 98 -9.64 7.95 12.14
C PRO A 98 -9.87 9.44 11.82
N TYR A 99 -11.07 9.77 11.40
CA TYR A 99 -11.53 11.15 11.34
C TYR A 99 -11.59 11.73 12.76
N ARG A 100 -11.17 12.97 12.95
CA ARG A 100 -11.06 13.64 14.25
C ARG A 100 -11.90 14.90 14.25
N ASP A 101 -13.00 14.89 15.03
CA ASP A 101 -13.88 16.05 15.15
C ASP A 101 -13.17 17.26 15.76
N GLU A 102 -12.14 17.02 16.61
CA GLU A 102 -11.33 18.09 17.19
C GLU A 102 -10.48 18.88 16.19
N LEU A 103 -10.28 18.37 14.99
CA LEU A 103 -9.61 19.05 13.88
C LEU A 103 -10.57 19.87 13.02
N VAL A 104 -11.86 19.84 13.32
CA VAL A 104 -12.87 20.69 12.70
C VAL A 104 -13.06 21.93 13.55
N LYS A 105 -12.93 23.11 12.96
CA LYS A 105 -13.08 24.39 13.62
C LYS A 105 -14.12 25.24 12.92
N VAL A 106 -15.01 25.83 13.71
CA VAL A 106 -15.92 26.87 13.25
C VAL A 106 -15.33 28.20 13.67
N ILE A 107 -15.00 29.05 12.72
CA ILE A 107 -14.45 30.39 12.96
C ILE A 107 -15.40 31.43 12.48
N ASP A 108 -15.42 32.61 13.17
CA ASP A 108 -16.23 33.72 12.79
C ASP A 108 -15.76 34.31 11.45
N ARG A 109 -16.71 34.70 10.58
CA ARG A 109 -16.34 35.23 9.28
C ARG A 109 -15.55 36.53 9.37
N THR A 110 -15.68 37.24 10.48
CA THR A 110 -14.91 38.46 10.74
C THR A 110 -13.43 38.20 11.08
N GLU A 111 -13.07 36.98 11.43
CA GLU A 111 -11.67 36.59 11.66
C GLU A 111 -10.94 36.31 10.34
N PHE A 112 -11.66 36.12 9.24
CA PHE A 112 -11.05 36.00 7.93
C PHE A 112 -10.52 37.35 7.42
N PRO A 113 -9.36 37.39 6.76
CA PRO A 113 -8.90 38.55 6.03
C PRO A 113 -9.98 39.03 5.04
N ALA A 114 -10.21 40.34 4.99
CA ALA A 114 -11.29 40.92 4.17
C ALA A 114 -11.09 40.70 2.65
N ASP A 115 -9.89 40.36 2.24
CA ASP A 115 -9.49 40.06 0.85
C ASP A 115 -9.65 38.59 0.48
N ILE A 116 -9.98 37.71 1.46
CA ILE A 116 -10.22 36.29 1.22
C ILE A 116 -11.73 36.00 1.25
N GLU A 117 -12.26 35.58 0.13
CA GLU A 117 -13.63 35.11 0.00
C GLU A 117 -13.61 33.54 -0.02
N PRO A 118 -13.79 32.85 1.15
CA PRO A 118 -13.73 31.41 1.20
C PRO A 118 -14.87 30.77 0.41
N GLN A 119 -14.60 29.63 -0.22
CA GLN A 119 -15.60 28.84 -0.95
C GLN A 119 -15.63 27.41 -0.39
N VAL A 120 -16.81 26.80 -0.32
CA VAL A 120 -16.93 25.40 0.06
C VAL A 120 -16.14 24.53 -0.91
N GLY A 121 -15.30 23.63 -0.37
CA GLY A 121 -14.37 22.81 -1.14
C GLY A 121 -13.01 23.45 -1.42
N GLN A 122 -12.82 24.73 -1.05
CA GLN A 122 -11.53 25.40 -1.17
C GLN A 122 -10.55 24.89 -0.09
N GLN A 123 -9.31 24.65 -0.50
CA GLN A 123 -8.21 24.41 0.44
C GLN A 123 -7.52 25.73 0.75
N LEU A 124 -7.28 25.95 2.03
CA LEU A 124 -6.58 27.12 2.56
C LEU A 124 -5.37 26.65 3.37
N GLU A 125 -4.30 27.43 3.31
CA GLU A 125 -3.15 27.25 4.17
C GLU A 125 -3.25 28.22 5.34
N LEU A 126 -3.29 27.68 6.56
CA LEU A 126 -3.35 28.46 7.78
C LEU A 126 -2.03 28.37 8.53
N GLU A 127 -1.53 29.50 9.00
CA GLU A 127 -0.41 29.54 9.93
C GLU A 127 -0.95 29.51 11.38
N LEU A 128 -0.50 28.52 12.14
CA LEU A 128 -0.82 28.39 13.56
C LEU A 128 0.05 29.35 14.39
N GLU A 129 -0.35 29.62 15.64
CA GLU A 129 0.38 30.49 16.57
C GLU A 129 1.83 30.06 16.82
N ASP A 130 2.14 28.77 16.61
CA ASP A 130 3.48 28.20 16.74
C ASP A 130 4.31 28.25 15.44
N GLY A 131 3.79 28.94 14.39
CA GLY A 131 4.44 29.11 13.10
C GLY A 131 4.33 27.91 12.15
N ARG A 132 3.61 26.85 12.54
CA ARG A 132 3.34 25.71 11.64
C ARG A 132 2.24 26.07 10.65
N GLN A 133 2.43 25.68 9.40
CA GLN A 133 1.43 25.77 8.37
C GLN A 133 0.61 24.49 8.32
N VAL A 134 -0.69 24.62 8.27
CA VAL A 134 -1.64 23.49 8.12
C VAL A 134 -2.57 23.78 6.95
N LEU A 135 -2.80 22.74 6.14
CA LEU A 135 -3.77 22.79 5.06
C LEU A 135 -5.13 22.43 5.63
N VAL A 136 -6.12 23.25 5.38
CA VAL A 136 -7.50 23.05 5.81
C VAL A 136 -8.47 23.12 4.64
N LEU A 137 -9.53 22.35 4.72
CA LEU A 137 -10.63 22.36 3.75
C LEU A 137 -11.78 23.19 4.30
N VAL A 138 -12.31 24.10 3.51
CA VAL A 138 -13.58 24.79 3.82
C VAL A 138 -14.74 23.82 3.56
N THR A 139 -15.42 23.37 4.62
CA THR A 139 -16.50 22.37 4.51
C THR A 139 -17.89 22.99 4.53
N GLU A 140 -18.06 24.14 5.22
CA GLU A 140 -19.33 24.83 5.31
C GLU A 140 -19.11 26.34 5.44
N ILE A 141 -20.04 27.13 4.90
CA ILE A 141 -20.06 28.57 5.02
C ILE A 141 -21.48 29.03 5.37
N SER A 142 -21.60 29.84 6.43
CA SER A 142 -22.81 30.54 6.81
C SER A 142 -22.62 32.04 6.70
N GLU A 143 -23.66 32.82 7.03
CA GLU A 143 -23.57 34.29 7.04
C GLU A 143 -22.54 34.83 8.04
N SER A 144 -22.38 34.13 9.19
CA SER A 144 -21.54 34.56 10.30
C SER A 144 -20.31 33.67 10.56
N ALA A 145 -20.20 32.48 9.95
CA ALA A 145 -19.15 31.54 10.28
C ALA A 145 -18.71 30.72 9.08
N VAL A 146 -17.47 30.21 9.17
CA VAL A 146 -16.85 29.27 8.22
C VAL A 146 -16.36 28.07 8.98
N THR A 147 -16.70 26.87 8.51
CA THR A 147 -16.21 25.61 9.06
C THR A 147 -14.99 25.15 8.27
N LEU A 148 -13.90 24.92 8.99
CA LEU A 148 -12.62 24.45 8.47
C LEU A 148 -12.31 23.09 9.02
N ASP A 149 -11.91 22.17 8.14
CA ASP A 149 -11.51 20.81 8.46
C ASP A 149 -10.03 20.60 8.16
N ALA A 150 -9.22 20.33 9.17
CA ALA A 150 -7.81 20.02 9.05
C ALA A 150 -7.52 18.51 9.00
N ASN A 151 -8.55 17.66 8.91
CA ASN A 151 -8.35 16.23 8.68
C ASN A 151 -7.77 15.98 7.29
N HIS A 152 -6.99 14.90 7.18
CA HIS A 152 -6.59 14.40 5.86
C HIS A 152 -7.86 14.01 5.06
N PRO A 153 -7.95 14.28 3.75
CA PRO A 153 -9.15 13.97 2.94
C PRO A 153 -9.58 12.49 2.98
N LEU A 154 -8.66 11.60 3.31
CA LEU A 154 -8.88 10.15 3.45
C LEU A 154 -8.98 9.68 4.91
N ALA A 155 -8.94 10.59 5.91
CA ALA A 155 -9.10 10.20 7.30
C ALA A 155 -10.48 9.55 7.53
N GLY A 156 -10.52 8.49 8.33
CA GLY A 156 -11.74 7.73 8.63
C GLY A 156 -12.24 6.84 7.50
N LYS A 157 -11.57 6.82 6.34
CA LYS A 157 -11.99 6.02 5.18
C LYS A 157 -11.16 4.75 5.08
N ASP A 158 -11.81 3.62 4.87
CA ASP A 158 -11.17 2.40 4.43
C ASP A 158 -10.78 2.55 2.96
N LEU A 159 -9.63 2.03 2.58
CA LEU A 159 -9.07 2.21 1.25
C LEU A 159 -8.87 0.86 0.58
N THR A 160 -9.31 0.74 -0.67
CA THR A 160 -9.04 -0.46 -1.48
C THR A 160 -7.94 -0.14 -2.50
N PHE A 161 -6.84 -0.88 -2.43
CA PHE A 161 -5.75 -0.79 -3.39
C PHE A 161 -5.71 -2.02 -4.27
N ASP A 162 -5.65 -1.80 -5.58
CA ASP A 162 -5.14 -2.78 -6.52
C ASP A 162 -3.66 -2.47 -6.72
N ILE A 163 -2.79 -3.43 -6.43
CA ILE A 163 -1.33 -3.27 -6.45
C ILE A 163 -0.74 -4.29 -7.41
N GLN A 164 0.17 -3.86 -8.28
CA GLN A 164 0.97 -4.73 -9.14
C GLN A 164 2.46 -4.51 -8.83
N LEU A 165 3.17 -5.55 -8.42
CA LEU A 165 4.61 -5.50 -8.19
C LEU A 165 5.35 -5.60 -9.53
N VAL A 166 6.03 -4.51 -9.91
CA VAL A 166 6.72 -4.40 -11.22
C VAL A 166 8.19 -4.77 -11.12
N ASP A 167 8.86 -4.43 -9.99
CA ASP A 167 10.29 -4.66 -9.83
C ASP A 167 10.69 -4.76 -8.35
N ILE A 168 11.78 -5.48 -8.10
CA ILE A 168 12.47 -5.55 -6.80
C ILE A 168 13.93 -5.21 -7.08
N ILE A 169 14.43 -4.12 -6.48
CA ILE A 169 15.75 -3.52 -6.74
C ILE A 169 16.74 -3.90 -5.63
#